data_05a79386821d7f02005a7424eb84c800
#
_entry.id   05a79386821d7f02005a7424eb84c800
#
_cell.length_a   1.000
_cell.length_b   1.000
_cell.length_c   1.000
_cell.angle_alpha   90.00
_cell.angle_beta   90.00
_cell.angle_gamma   90.00
#
_symmetry.space_group_name_H-M   'P 1'
#
loop_
_entity.id
_entity.type
_entity.pdbx_description
1 polymer ?
#
loop_
_entity_poly.entity_id
_entity_poly.type
_entity_poly.pdbx_seq_one_letter_code
_entity_poly.pdbx_strand_id
1 'polypeptide(L)'
;MKKPLLITLLIALPISFGLGAFLITHFVEQSIAKKQRNEIALRAFELHYNDRVNLFKEENKHLSNVDVSFVGDSLTEGYDVKSFYSEYNVVNRGIGGDTTFGVEKRLDSSVYDVNPKVVNFLIGANNFDTMLHNYETIVSKINTNEPEAKIILCSLTSMTGDWGRNNEKAQKNNIKIHEIAEKYHCSYANLYDALLDPSTNELKAEYSVDGGHLTSSGYEVVTSVIKTILKTLI
;
A
#
# COMPACT_ATOMS: atom_id res chain seq x y z
N MET A 1 -28.57 -57.78 -31.99
CA MET A 1 -27.36 -56.93 -31.98
C MET A 1 -27.54 -55.77 -30.99
N LYS A 2 -27.44 -55.94 -29.64
CA LYS A 2 -27.55 -54.86 -28.63
C LYS A 2 -26.49 -54.96 -27.50
N LYS A 3 -25.44 -55.78 -27.65
CA LYS A 3 -24.41 -55.98 -26.61
C LYS A 3 -23.30 -54.89 -26.53
N PRO A 4 -22.86 -54.21 -27.59
CA PRO A 4 -21.75 -53.25 -27.47
C PRO A 4 -22.10 -51.96 -26.67
N LEU A 5 -23.34 -51.50 -26.72
CA LEU A 5 -23.75 -50.26 -26.02
C LEU A 5 -23.78 -50.43 -24.50
N LEU A 6 -24.14 -51.59 -23.98
CA LEU A 6 -24.21 -51.89 -22.55
C LEU A 6 -22.79 -52.01 -21.92
N ILE A 7 -21.85 -52.55 -22.66
CA ILE A 7 -20.45 -52.69 -22.21
C ILE A 7 -19.78 -51.31 -22.17
N THR A 8 -20.05 -50.46 -23.16
CA THR A 8 -19.51 -49.08 -23.19
C THR A 8 -20.05 -48.22 -22.03
N LEU A 9 -21.33 -48.38 -21.69
CA LEU A 9 -21.91 -47.72 -20.54
C LEU A 9 -21.36 -48.22 -19.19
N LEU A 10 -21.12 -49.53 -19.06
CA LEU A 10 -20.57 -50.13 -17.84
C LEU A 10 -19.10 -49.74 -17.57
N ILE A 11 -18.34 -49.38 -18.59
CA ILE A 11 -16.95 -48.91 -18.45
C ILE A 11 -16.89 -47.37 -18.32
N ALA A 12 -17.75 -46.61 -19.01
CA ALA A 12 -17.76 -45.16 -18.99
C ALA A 12 -18.22 -44.56 -17.66
N LEU A 13 -19.19 -45.20 -16.99
CA LEU A 13 -19.73 -44.74 -15.69
C LEU A 13 -18.66 -44.76 -14.57
N PRO A 14 -17.91 -45.80 -14.29
CA PRO A 14 -16.87 -45.78 -13.25
C PRO A 14 -15.70 -44.86 -13.56
N ILE A 15 -15.35 -44.69 -14.87
CA ILE A 15 -14.30 -43.73 -15.26
C ILE A 15 -14.74 -42.31 -15.04
N SER A 16 -15.98 -41.94 -15.38
CA SER A 16 -16.52 -40.61 -15.13
C SER A 16 -16.68 -40.30 -13.64
N PHE A 17 -17.06 -41.30 -12.84
CA PHE A 17 -17.14 -41.17 -11.38
C PHE A 17 -15.76 -41.03 -10.74
N GLY A 18 -14.77 -41.77 -11.17
CA GLY A 18 -13.38 -41.69 -10.72
C GLY A 18 -12.75 -40.34 -11.10
N LEU A 19 -12.97 -39.82 -12.30
CA LEU A 19 -12.49 -38.54 -12.77
C LEU A 19 -13.17 -37.37 -11.97
N GLY A 20 -14.47 -37.51 -11.74
CA GLY A 20 -15.21 -36.53 -10.92
C GLY A 20 -14.70 -36.48 -9.48
N ALA A 21 -14.50 -37.64 -8.86
CA ALA A 21 -13.96 -37.71 -7.49
C ALA A 21 -12.53 -37.13 -7.41
N PHE A 22 -11.66 -37.44 -8.40
CA PHE A 22 -10.32 -36.89 -8.48
C PHE A 22 -10.32 -35.35 -8.61
N LEU A 23 -11.16 -34.81 -9.49
CA LEU A 23 -11.27 -33.36 -9.66
C LEU A 23 -11.76 -32.66 -8.38
N ILE A 24 -12.72 -33.24 -7.69
CA ILE A 24 -13.24 -32.72 -6.42
C ILE A 24 -12.16 -32.75 -5.35
N THR A 25 -11.44 -33.85 -5.17
CA THR A 25 -10.36 -33.95 -4.17
C THR A 25 -9.25 -32.95 -4.49
N HIS A 26 -8.83 -32.84 -5.75
CA HIS A 26 -7.82 -31.88 -6.17
C HIS A 26 -8.24 -30.43 -5.92
N PHE A 27 -9.50 -30.08 -6.22
CA PHE A 27 -10.04 -28.75 -5.94
C PHE A 27 -10.09 -28.44 -4.43
N VAL A 28 -10.50 -29.42 -3.61
CA VAL A 28 -10.53 -29.30 -2.15
C VAL A 28 -9.11 -29.11 -1.60
N GLU A 29 -8.16 -29.92 -2.04
CA GLU A 29 -6.75 -29.80 -1.63
C GLU A 29 -6.17 -28.42 -1.99
N GLN A 30 -6.40 -27.94 -3.21
CA GLN A 30 -5.96 -26.60 -3.62
C GLN A 30 -6.59 -25.50 -2.77
N SER A 31 -7.88 -25.65 -2.44
CA SER A 31 -8.61 -24.68 -1.60
C SER A 31 -8.06 -24.65 -0.18
N ILE A 32 -7.77 -25.82 0.40
CA ILE A 32 -7.14 -25.94 1.73
C ILE A 32 -5.74 -25.33 1.72
N ALA A 33 -4.92 -25.67 0.73
CA ALA A 33 -3.56 -25.14 0.59
C ALA A 33 -3.55 -23.62 0.39
N LYS A 34 -4.52 -23.08 -0.37
CA LYS A 34 -4.70 -21.62 -0.52
C LYS A 34 -5.07 -20.97 0.80
N LYS A 35 -6.01 -21.56 1.55
CA LYS A 35 -6.41 -21.04 2.87
C LYS A 35 -5.22 -21.01 3.85
N GLN A 36 -4.47 -22.12 3.92
CA GLN A 36 -3.28 -22.19 4.78
C GLN A 36 -2.22 -21.15 4.41
N ARG A 37 -1.94 -20.96 3.11
CA ARG A 37 -1.01 -19.92 2.65
C ARG A 37 -1.48 -18.52 3.06
N ASN A 38 -2.77 -18.23 2.92
CA ASN A 38 -3.33 -16.94 3.33
C ASN A 38 -3.23 -16.72 4.85
N GLU A 39 -3.49 -17.76 5.66
CA GLU A 39 -3.35 -17.68 7.12
C GLU A 39 -1.88 -17.45 7.54
N ILE A 40 -0.93 -18.11 6.89
CA ILE A 40 0.51 -17.91 7.12
C ILE A 40 0.92 -16.49 6.73
N ALA A 41 0.48 -15.99 5.56
CA ALA A 41 0.79 -14.65 5.09
C ALA A 41 0.19 -13.57 6.01
N LEU A 42 -1.05 -13.76 6.47
CA LEU A 42 -1.70 -12.85 7.41
C LEU A 42 -0.94 -12.80 8.73
N ARG A 43 -0.56 -13.96 9.28
CA ARG A 43 0.20 -14.03 10.53
C ARG A 43 1.59 -13.39 10.40
N ALA A 44 2.26 -13.61 9.27
CA ALA A 44 3.55 -12.96 9.00
C ALA A 44 3.41 -11.44 8.94
N PHE A 45 2.35 -10.93 8.27
CA PHE A 45 2.02 -9.52 8.24
C PHE A 45 1.74 -8.97 9.66
N GLU A 46 0.92 -9.65 10.46
CA GLU A 46 0.61 -9.21 11.82
C GLU A 46 1.87 -9.12 12.71
N LEU A 47 2.77 -10.09 12.60
CA LEU A 47 4.05 -10.06 13.32
C LEU A 47 4.90 -8.87 12.87
N HIS A 48 5.10 -8.70 11.55
CA HIS A 48 5.84 -7.57 10.99
C HIS A 48 5.24 -6.22 11.41
N TYR A 49 3.92 -6.07 11.29
CA TYR A 49 3.21 -4.87 11.71
C TYR A 49 3.45 -4.53 13.18
N ASN A 50 3.30 -5.52 14.08
CA ASN A 50 3.51 -5.31 15.50
C ASN A 50 4.97 -4.97 15.84
N ASP A 51 5.93 -5.64 15.20
CA ASP A 51 7.35 -5.37 15.38
C ASP A 51 7.70 -3.93 14.95
N ARG A 52 7.16 -3.48 13.80
CA ARG A 52 7.36 -2.11 13.33
C ARG A 52 6.73 -1.08 14.25
N VAL A 53 5.49 -1.30 14.72
CA VAL A 53 4.82 -0.40 15.68
C VAL A 53 5.60 -0.32 17.00
N ASN A 54 6.10 -1.45 17.49
CA ASN A 54 6.92 -1.46 18.70
C ASN A 54 8.25 -0.72 18.51
N LEU A 55 8.91 -0.91 17.37
CA LEU A 55 10.10 -0.16 17.00
C LEU A 55 9.83 1.35 16.99
N PHE A 56 8.72 1.80 16.38
CA PHE A 56 8.33 3.21 16.37
C PHE A 56 8.17 3.76 17.77
N LYS A 57 7.50 3.03 18.66
CA LYS A 57 7.34 3.43 20.06
C LYS A 57 8.66 3.57 20.82
N GLU A 58 9.62 2.68 20.55
CA GLU A 58 10.95 2.78 21.17
C GLU A 58 11.73 3.97 20.60
N GLU A 59 11.74 4.15 19.29
CA GLU A 59 12.37 5.31 18.65
C GLU A 59 11.80 6.63 19.17
N ASN A 60 10.46 6.72 19.31
CA ASN A 60 9.78 7.94 19.76
C ASN A 60 10.24 8.45 21.12
N LYS A 61 10.72 7.56 22.00
CA LYS A 61 11.26 7.95 23.31
C LYS A 61 12.50 8.86 23.22
N HIS A 62 13.16 8.85 22.08
CA HIS A 62 14.42 9.56 21.82
C HIS A 62 14.30 10.65 20.75
N LEU A 63 13.10 10.84 20.19
CA LEU A 63 12.87 11.85 19.17
C LEU A 63 12.67 13.23 19.76
N SER A 64 13.13 14.23 19.03
CA SER A 64 12.86 15.64 19.33
C SER A 64 12.92 16.44 18.01
N ASN A 65 12.07 17.47 17.91
CA ASN A 65 12.08 18.42 16.79
C ASN A 65 12.03 17.75 15.41
N VAL A 66 11.13 16.77 15.24
CA VAL A 66 10.95 16.08 13.96
C VAL A 66 10.35 17.03 12.94
N ASP A 67 11.02 17.18 11.80
CA ASP A 67 10.51 18.01 10.71
C ASP A 67 9.44 17.26 9.90
N VAL A 68 9.69 16.00 9.53
CA VAL A 68 8.75 15.23 8.70
C VAL A 68 8.58 13.81 9.21
N SER A 69 7.34 13.39 9.44
CA SER A 69 6.96 11.98 9.58
C SER A 69 6.43 11.44 8.25
N PHE A 70 7.13 10.47 7.66
CA PHE A 70 6.71 9.77 6.46
C PHE A 70 5.86 8.56 6.85
N VAL A 71 4.55 8.64 6.65
CA VAL A 71 3.57 7.63 7.05
C VAL A 71 3.01 6.92 5.82
N GLY A 72 3.04 5.59 5.81
CA GLY A 72 2.55 4.83 4.66
C GLY A 72 2.77 3.32 4.75
N ASP A 73 2.76 2.68 3.58
CA ASP A 73 2.92 1.25 3.41
C ASP A 73 4.36 0.85 2.99
N SER A 74 4.50 -0.18 2.16
CA SER A 74 5.80 -0.67 1.67
C SER A 74 6.57 0.36 0.85
N LEU A 75 5.89 1.24 0.12
CA LEU A 75 6.55 2.33 -0.61
C LEU A 75 7.21 3.32 0.36
N THR A 76 6.62 3.54 1.51
CA THR A 76 7.22 4.37 2.56
C THR A 76 8.27 3.59 3.35
N GLU A 77 8.03 2.32 3.71
CA GLU A 77 9.01 1.51 4.45
C GLU A 77 10.33 1.36 3.69
N GLY A 78 10.27 1.09 2.38
CA GLY A 78 11.44 0.95 1.51
C GLY A 78 12.14 2.25 1.13
N TYR A 79 11.59 3.40 1.54
CA TYR A 79 12.14 4.71 1.22
C TYR A 79 13.26 5.09 2.19
N ASP A 80 14.48 5.26 1.71
CA ASP A 80 15.60 5.76 2.50
C ASP A 80 15.47 7.28 2.75
N VAL A 81 14.42 7.63 3.51
CA VAL A 81 14.10 9.05 3.77
C VAL A 81 15.25 9.80 4.44
N LYS A 82 16.08 9.14 5.24
CA LYS A 82 17.20 9.79 5.92
C LYS A 82 18.28 10.24 4.94
N SER A 83 18.59 9.44 3.94
CA SER A 83 19.55 9.80 2.90
C SER A 83 18.97 10.86 1.93
N PHE A 84 17.72 10.68 1.53
CA PHE A 84 17.08 11.60 0.60
C PHE A 84 16.74 12.97 1.21
N TYR A 85 16.51 13.07 2.51
CA TYR A 85 16.13 14.31 3.22
C TYR A 85 17.13 14.65 4.33
N SER A 86 18.43 14.52 4.05
CA SER A 86 19.51 14.71 5.04
C SER A 86 19.54 16.12 5.67
N GLU A 87 18.92 17.11 5.03
CA GLU A 87 18.76 18.48 5.52
C GLU A 87 17.63 18.65 6.55
N TYR A 88 16.77 17.63 6.71
CA TYR A 88 15.64 17.64 7.65
C TYR A 88 15.77 16.53 8.68
N ASN A 89 15.21 16.74 9.87
CA ASN A 89 15.05 15.67 10.86
C ASN A 89 13.79 14.85 10.51
N VAL A 90 13.97 13.68 9.89
CA VAL A 90 12.89 12.88 9.34
C VAL A 90 12.79 11.51 9.99
N VAL A 91 11.56 10.99 10.08
CA VAL A 91 11.30 9.62 10.52
C VAL A 91 10.51 8.85 9.47
N ASN A 92 10.85 7.57 9.29
CA ASN A 92 10.12 6.63 8.46
C ASN A 92 9.12 5.85 9.30
N ARG A 93 7.85 6.01 9.01
CA ARG A 93 6.71 5.32 9.63
C ARG A 93 5.94 4.48 8.60
N GLY A 94 6.67 3.87 7.66
CA GLY A 94 6.15 2.90 6.70
C GLY A 94 6.09 1.49 7.27
N ILE A 95 5.05 0.73 6.89
CA ILE A 95 4.91 -0.71 7.19
C ILE A 95 4.45 -1.43 5.92
N GLY A 96 5.25 -2.39 5.44
CA GLY A 96 4.94 -3.18 4.26
C GLY A 96 3.61 -3.92 4.38
N GLY A 97 2.78 -3.81 3.34
CA GLY A 97 1.45 -4.42 3.33
C GLY A 97 0.37 -3.68 4.11
N ASP A 98 0.70 -2.55 4.76
CA ASP A 98 -0.27 -1.80 5.56
C ASP A 98 -1.39 -1.18 4.71
N THR A 99 -2.50 -0.93 5.34
CA THR A 99 -3.71 -0.34 4.76
C THR A 99 -4.09 0.93 5.50
N THR A 100 -5.05 1.69 4.96
CA THR A 100 -5.59 2.85 5.68
C THR A 100 -6.12 2.48 7.06
N PHE A 101 -6.73 1.29 7.22
CA PHE A 101 -7.21 0.82 8.53
C PHE A 101 -6.08 0.50 9.52
N GLY A 102 -4.92 0.01 9.03
CA GLY A 102 -3.75 -0.23 9.87
C GLY A 102 -3.09 1.08 10.30
N VAL A 103 -2.92 2.04 9.37
CA VAL A 103 -2.40 3.37 9.71
C VAL A 103 -3.27 4.06 10.75
N GLU A 104 -4.62 4.00 10.61
CA GLU A 104 -5.53 4.61 11.58
C GLU A 104 -5.31 4.11 13.01
N LYS A 105 -5.01 2.81 13.18
CA LYS A 105 -4.75 2.18 14.49
C LYS A 105 -3.42 2.57 15.11
N ARG A 106 -2.47 3.09 14.33
CA ARG A 106 -1.12 3.44 14.78
C ARG A 106 -0.79 4.93 14.67
N LEU A 107 -1.79 5.80 14.57
CA LEU A 107 -1.58 7.25 14.52
C LEU A 107 -0.79 7.75 15.74
N ASP A 108 -1.01 7.21 16.93
CA ASP A 108 -0.24 7.54 18.12
C ASP A 108 1.26 7.40 17.85
N SER A 109 1.73 6.21 17.49
CA SER A 109 3.16 5.95 17.31
C SER A 109 3.75 6.53 16.02
N SER A 110 2.91 6.92 15.06
CA SER A 110 3.37 7.42 13.76
C SER A 110 3.28 8.93 13.60
N VAL A 111 2.41 9.58 14.36
CA VAL A 111 2.13 11.01 14.24
C VAL A 111 2.15 11.68 15.62
N TYR A 112 1.26 11.30 16.56
CA TYR A 112 1.05 12.06 17.78
C TYR A 112 2.25 12.02 18.74
N ASP A 113 2.83 10.83 19.01
CA ASP A 113 4.04 10.70 19.82
C ASP A 113 5.29 11.31 19.14
N VAL A 114 5.21 11.53 17.82
CA VAL A 114 6.31 12.12 17.02
C VAL A 114 6.26 13.64 17.03
N ASN A 115 5.04 14.23 17.05
CA ASN A 115 4.78 15.66 16.97
C ASN A 115 5.58 16.35 15.84
N PRO A 116 5.40 15.94 14.56
CA PRO A 116 6.18 16.44 13.45
C PRO A 116 5.64 17.77 12.95
N LYS A 117 6.48 18.61 12.33
CA LYS A 117 6.00 19.82 11.63
C LYS A 117 5.18 19.47 10.39
N VAL A 118 5.53 18.36 9.72
CA VAL A 118 4.86 17.90 8.51
C VAL A 118 4.60 16.40 8.58
N VAL A 119 3.38 15.96 8.23
CA VAL A 119 3.03 14.57 7.98
C VAL A 119 2.97 14.35 6.48
N ASN A 120 3.87 13.53 5.93
CA ASN A 120 3.80 13.08 4.53
C ASN A 120 3.06 11.74 4.49
N PHE A 121 1.94 11.65 3.77
CA PHE A 121 1.00 10.56 3.85
C PHE A 121 0.83 9.87 2.49
N LEU A 122 1.35 8.65 2.35
CA LEU A 122 1.27 7.81 1.15
C LEU A 122 0.76 6.42 1.52
N ILE A 123 -0.53 6.17 1.33
CA ILE A 123 -1.19 4.92 1.73
C ILE A 123 -2.38 4.60 0.83
N GLY A 124 -2.72 3.32 0.67
CA GLY A 124 -3.94 2.86 0.03
C GLY A 124 -3.75 1.83 -1.08
N ALA A 125 -2.50 1.58 -1.50
CA ALA A 125 -2.19 0.61 -2.55
C ALA A 125 -2.57 -0.83 -2.17
N ASN A 126 -2.63 -1.17 -0.89
CA ASN A 126 -3.01 -2.50 -0.42
C ASN A 126 -4.52 -2.69 -0.20
N ASN A 127 -5.33 -1.63 -0.32
CA ASN A 127 -6.78 -1.70 -0.14
C ASN A 127 -7.55 -0.73 -1.02
N PHE A 128 -7.25 -0.68 -2.32
CA PHE A 128 -7.86 0.24 -3.30
C PHE A 128 -9.38 0.36 -3.21
N ASP A 129 -10.09 -0.75 -3.00
CA ASP A 129 -11.55 -0.79 -3.00
C ASP A 129 -12.16 -0.26 -1.70
N THR A 130 -11.39 -0.18 -0.62
CA THR A 130 -11.89 0.20 0.70
C THR A 130 -11.13 1.36 1.35
N MET A 131 -10.05 1.84 0.73
CA MET A 131 -9.19 2.86 1.33
C MET A 131 -9.95 4.15 1.70
N LEU A 132 -10.90 4.54 0.88
CA LEU A 132 -11.66 5.77 1.11
C LEU A 132 -12.67 5.68 2.27
N HIS A 133 -12.94 4.48 2.81
CA HIS A 133 -13.87 4.32 3.92
C HIS A 133 -13.42 5.06 5.19
N ASN A 134 -12.11 5.19 5.38
CA ASN A 134 -11.55 5.87 6.55
C ASN A 134 -10.42 6.86 6.24
N TYR A 135 -10.04 7.04 4.96
CA TYR A 135 -8.94 7.94 4.57
C TYR A 135 -9.18 9.37 5.06
N GLU A 136 -10.37 9.91 4.81
CA GLU A 136 -10.76 11.24 5.26
C GLU A 136 -10.81 11.34 6.79
N THR A 137 -11.26 10.28 7.47
CA THR A 137 -11.26 10.20 8.94
C THR A 137 -9.85 10.30 9.51
N ILE A 138 -8.86 9.66 8.89
CA ILE A 138 -7.45 9.76 9.29
C ILE A 138 -6.97 11.21 9.18
N VAL A 139 -7.20 11.85 8.02
CA VAL A 139 -6.80 13.25 7.79
C VAL A 139 -7.45 14.18 8.82
N SER A 140 -8.75 14.02 9.07
CA SER A 140 -9.49 14.78 10.09
C SER A 140 -8.92 14.57 11.49
N LYS A 141 -8.59 13.33 11.86
CA LYS A 141 -7.97 13.02 13.17
C LYS A 141 -6.61 13.67 13.33
N ILE A 142 -5.76 13.63 12.30
CA ILE A 142 -4.43 14.28 12.32
C ILE A 142 -4.62 15.79 12.49
N ASN A 143 -5.47 16.41 11.67
CA ASN A 143 -5.72 17.85 11.71
C ASN A 143 -6.30 18.32 13.07
N THR A 144 -7.07 17.46 13.75
CA THR A 144 -7.66 17.77 15.04
C THR A 144 -6.66 17.64 16.20
N ASN A 145 -5.84 16.59 16.18
CA ASN A 145 -4.92 16.28 17.28
C ASN A 145 -3.55 16.95 17.11
N GLU A 146 -3.17 17.31 15.87
CA GLU A 146 -1.93 17.98 15.51
C GLU A 146 -2.24 19.23 14.67
N PRO A 147 -2.93 20.25 15.22
CA PRO A 147 -3.42 21.39 14.43
C PRO A 147 -2.31 22.26 13.82
N GLU A 148 -1.10 22.21 14.38
CA GLU A 148 0.06 22.95 13.86
C GLU A 148 0.80 22.16 12.77
N ALA A 149 0.61 20.83 12.69
CA ALA A 149 1.26 20.02 11.69
C ALA A 149 0.65 20.28 10.29
N LYS A 150 1.51 20.47 9.31
CA LYS A 150 1.08 20.50 7.90
C LYS A 150 0.99 19.08 7.35
N ILE A 151 0.05 18.85 6.45
CA ILE A 151 -0.15 17.52 5.86
C ILE A 151 0.13 17.59 4.35
N ILE A 152 0.94 16.67 3.86
CA ILE A 152 1.13 16.42 2.44
C ILE A 152 0.41 15.10 2.12
N LEU A 153 -0.68 15.15 1.36
CA LEU A 153 -1.36 13.96 0.84
C LEU A 153 -0.75 13.59 -0.51
N CYS A 154 -0.10 12.44 -0.56
CA CYS A 154 0.45 11.91 -1.80
C CYS A 154 -0.63 11.16 -2.58
N SER A 155 -0.66 11.33 -3.90
CA SER A 155 -1.40 10.42 -4.76
C SER A 155 -0.83 9.00 -4.63
N LEU A 156 -1.63 7.98 -4.89
CA LEU A 156 -1.13 6.65 -5.22
C LEU A 156 -0.27 6.75 -6.48
N THR A 157 0.76 5.93 -6.57
CA THR A 157 1.67 5.90 -7.71
C THR A 157 1.06 5.22 -8.93
N SER A 158 1.55 5.51 -10.13
CA SER A 158 1.34 4.65 -11.29
C SER A 158 2.03 3.30 -11.08
N MET A 159 1.54 2.27 -11.77
CA MET A 159 2.02 0.88 -11.65
C MET A 159 2.13 0.27 -13.04
N THR A 160 2.91 -0.82 -13.16
CA THR A 160 3.06 -1.58 -14.41
C THR A 160 2.95 -3.09 -14.17
N GLY A 161 2.97 -3.91 -15.23
CA GLY A 161 2.87 -5.36 -15.14
C GLY A 161 1.57 -5.81 -14.44
N ASP A 162 1.68 -6.79 -13.55
CA ASP A 162 0.51 -7.31 -12.81
C ASP A 162 -0.15 -6.28 -11.88
N TRP A 163 0.62 -5.29 -11.43
CA TRP A 163 0.10 -4.17 -10.64
C TRP A 163 -0.64 -3.14 -11.49
N GLY A 164 -0.28 -2.98 -12.76
CA GLY A 164 -0.85 -1.99 -13.70
C GLY A 164 -2.36 -2.08 -13.86
N ARG A 165 -2.96 -3.27 -13.66
CA ARG A 165 -4.41 -3.47 -13.62
C ARG A 165 -5.15 -2.61 -12.57
N ASN A 166 -4.44 -2.06 -11.60
CA ASN A 166 -5.00 -1.21 -10.56
C ASN A 166 -4.92 0.29 -10.90
N ASN A 167 -4.28 0.69 -12.02
CA ASN A 167 -4.09 2.11 -12.38
C ASN A 167 -5.41 2.88 -12.49
N GLU A 168 -6.46 2.27 -13.05
CA GLU A 168 -7.78 2.92 -13.11
C GLU A 168 -8.36 3.21 -11.71
N LYS A 169 -8.20 2.26 -10.77
CA LYS A 169 -8.62 2.45 -9.37
C LYS A 169 -7.77 3.50 -8.68
N ALA A 170 -6.45 3.48 -8.91
CA ALA A 170 -5.53 4.47 -8.36
C ALA A 170 -5.90 5.88 -8.82
N GLN A 171 -6.17 6.10 -10.11
CA GLN A 171 -6.59 7.38 -10.64
C GLN A 171 -7.90 7.87 -10.02
N LYS A 172 -8.91 6.99 -9.91
CA LYS A 172 -10.19 7.33 -9.25
C LYS A 172 -10.01 7.73 -7.79
N ASN A 173 -9.18 6.99 -7.06
CA ASN A 173 -8.87 7.29 -5.67
C ASN A 173 -8.06 8.59 -5.54
N ASN A 174 -7.13 8.86 -6.47
CA ASN A 174 -6.31 10.07 -6.48
C ASN A 174 -7.16 11.35 -6.63
N ILE A 175 -8.24 11.29 -7.41
CA ILE A 175 -9.21 12.39 -7.47
C ILE A 175 -9.79 12.66 -6.08
N LYS A 176 -10.16 11.60 -5.35
CA LYS A 176 -10.73 11.74 -4.00
C LYS A 176 -9.70 12.20 -2.96
N ILE A 177 -8.45 11.72 -3.06
CA ILE A 177 -7.36 12.22 -2.22
C ILE A 177 -7.15 13.72 -2.44
N HIS A 178 -7.20 14.19 -3.70
CA HIS A 178 -7.08 15.60 -4.03
C HIS A 178 -8.24 16.43 -3.46
N GLU A 179 -9.50 15.97 -3.62
CA GLU A 179 -10.68 16.61 -3.01
C GLU A 179 -10.55 16.71 -1.47
N ILE A 180 -10.02 15.67 -0.82
CA ILE A 180 -9.75 15.68 0.63
C ILE A 180 -8.64 16.69 0.95
N ALA A 181 -7.57 16.76 0.15
CA ALA A 181 -6.51 17.74 0.34
C ALA A 181 -7.07 19.18 0.28
N GLU A 182 -7.89 19.50 -0.70
CA GLU A 182 -8.55 20.81 -0.80
C GLU A 182 -9.44 21.09 0.42
N LYS A 183 -10.26 20.13 0.82
CA LYS A 183 -11.20 20.25 1.95
C LYS A 183 -10.51 20.55 3.27
N TYR A 184 -9.37 19.93 3.53
CA TYR A 184 -8.61 20.04 4.79
C TYR A 184 -7.41 20.99 4.69
N HIS A 185 -7.29 21.75 3.59
CA HIS A 185 -6.17 22.66 3.32
C HIS A 185 -4.80 21.99 3.42
N CYS A 186 -4.74 20.71 3.00
CA CYS A 186 -3.50 19.95 2.89
C CYS A 186 -2.79 20.24 1.56
N SER A 187 -1.49 20.08 1.52
CA SER A 187 -0.76 20.04 0.25
C SER A 187 -1.02 18.71 -0.47
N TYR A 188 -1.08 18.73 -1.79
CA TYR A 188 -1.21 17.52 -2.61
C TYR A 188 0.06 17.26 -3.43
N ALA A 189 0.62 16.06 -3.29
CA ALA A 189 1.78 15.62 -4.06
C ALA A 189 1.35 14.63 -5.15
N ASN A 190 1.31 15.06 -6.41
CA ASN A 190 0.95 14.20 -7.53
C ASN A 190 2.12 13.31 -7.96
N LEU A 191 2.27 12.17 -7.28
CA LEU A 191 3.29 11.17 -7.58
C LEU A 191 2.90 10.32 -8.79
N TYR A 192 1.59 10.15 -9.05
CA TYR A 192 1.09 9.34 -10.16
C TYR A 192 1.66 9.82 -11.49
N ASP A 193 1.42 11.07 -11.81
CA ASP A 193 1.85 11.64 -13.09
C ASP A 193 3.38 11.82 -13.16
N ALA A 194 4.03 12.11 -12.02
CA ALA A 194 5.48 12.26 -11.97
C ALA A 194 6.23 10.97 -12.33
N LEU A 195 5.66 9.81 -12.01
CA LEU A 195 6.24 8.48 -12.26
C LEU A 195 5.73 7.83 -13.56
N LEU A 196 4.69 8.40 -14.17
CA LEU A 196 4.01 7.85 -15.34
C LEU A 196 4.89 7.94 -16.61
N ASP A 197 4.87 6.88 -17.40
CA ASP A 197 5.26 6.93 -18.81
C ASP A 197 4.02 7.28 -19.65
N PRO A 198 3.98 8.47 -20.26
CA PRO A 198 2.82 8.88 -21.05
C PRO A 198 2.62 8.04 -22.33
N SER A 199 3.62 7.29 -22.78
CA SER A 199 3.51 6.44 -23.98
C SER A 199 2.79 5.13 -23.70
N THR A 200 2.91 4.60 -22.48
CA THR A 200 2.29 3.34 -22.04
C THR A 200 1.14 3.54 -21.08
N ASN A 201 1.02 4.72 -20.48
CA ASN A 201 0.11 5.03 -19.38
C ASN A 201 0.33 4.14 -18.14
N GLU A 202 1.58 3.75 -17.92
CA GLU A 202 2.04 2.92 -16.82
C GLU A 202 3.24 3.55 -16.10
N LEU A 203 3.66 2.99 -14.97
CA LEU A 203 4.91 3.34 -14.29
C LEU A 203 6.08 3.10 -15.24
N LYS A 204 6.99 4.05 -15.37
CA LYS A 204 8.22 3.88 -16.17
C LYS A 204 9.00 2.67 -15.67
N ALA A 205 9.46 1.84 -16.62
CA ALA A 205 10.15 0.59 -16.31
C ALA A 205 11.41 0.81 -15.45
N GLU A 206 12.16 1.89 -15.70
CA GLU A 206 13.36 2.25 -14.93
C GLU A 206 13.07 2.64 -13.47
N TYR A 207 11.84 3.02 -13.16
CA TYR A 207 11.41 3.39 -11.80
C TYR A 207 10.82 2.21 -11.02
N SER A 208 10.68 1.04 -11.66
CA SER A 208 10.00 -0.13 -11.10
C SER A 208 10.95 -1.27 -10.77
N VAL A 209 10.77 -1.89 -9.58
CA VAL A 209 11.42 -3.16 -9.19
C VAL A 209 10.59 -4.36 -9.65
N ASP A 210 9.28 -4.31 -9.42
CA ASP A 210 8.35 -5.43 -9.63
C ASP A 210 6.98 -4.98 -10.22
N GLY A 211 6.92 -3.76 -10.68
CA GLY A 211 5.70 -3.13 -11.21
C GLY A 211 4.94 -2.27 -10.22
N GLY A 212 5.19 -2.42 -8.92
CA GLY A 212 4.55 -1.64 -7.84
C GLY A 212 5.52 -0.92 -6.92
N HIS A 213 6.66 -1.55 -6.62
CA HIS A 213 7.71 -0.95 -5.79
C HIS A 213 8.72 -0.17 -6.63
N LEU A 214 9.32 0.86 -6.01
CA LEU A 214 10.18 1.80 -6.72
C LEU A 214 11.66 1.44 -6.60
N THR A 215 12.40 1.73 -7.66
CA THR A 215 13.87 1.77 -7.66
C THR A 215 14.37 3.06 -6.99
N SER A 216 15.68 3.18 -6.77
CA SER A 216 16.29 4.43 -6.29
C SER A 216 15.94 5.61 -7.20
N SER A 217 15.97 5.43 -8.53
CA SER A 217 15.59 6.47 -9.50
C SER A 217 14.11 6.88 -9.36
N GLY A 218 13.21 5.93 -9.06
CA GLY A 218 11.81 6.24 -8.76
C GLY A 218 11.67 7.06 -7.49
N TYR A 219 12.43 6.74 -6.44
CA TYR A 219 12.45 7.54 -5.21
C TYR A 219 13.09 8.92 -5.39
N GLU A 220 14.04 9.10 -6.31
CA GLU A 220 14.54 10.43 -6.68
C GLU A 220 13.43 11.33 -7.23
N VAL A 221 12.57 10.78 -8.09
CA VAL A 221 11.40 11.52 -8.62
C VAL A 221 10.44 11.88 -7.50
N VAL A 222 10.08 10.91 -6.64
CA VAL A 222 9.22 11.13 -5.46
C VAL A 222 9.81 12.22 -4.57
N THR A 223 11.11 12.14 -4.29
CA THR A 223 11.85 13.14 -3.48
C THR A 223 11.75 14.54 -4.08
N SER A 224 11.94 14.68 -5.40
CA SER A 224 11.87 15.98 -6.09
C SER A 224 10.49 16.63 -5.92
N VAL A 225 9.41 15.84 -6.08
CA VAL A 225 8.03 16.33 -5.89
C VAL A 225 7.80 16.78 -4.45
N ILE A 226 8.11 15.91 -3.48
CA ILE A 226 7.86 16.19 -2.05
C ILE A 226 8.72 17.35 -1.56
N LYS A 227 10.02 17.41 -1.90
CA LYS A 227 10.90 18.54 -1.51
C LYS A 227 10.42 19.88 -2.03
N THR A 228 9.85 19.92 -3.24
CA THR A 228 9.28 21.16 -3.79
C THR A 228 8.16 21.70 -2.89
N ILE A 229 7.34 20.82 -2.34
CA ILE A 229 6.25 21.19 -1.41
C ILE A 229 6.83 21.54 -0.03
N LEU A 230 7.75 20.70 0.50
CA LEU A 230 8.35 20.92 1.82
C LEU A 230 8.98 22.31 1.97
N LYS A 231 9.69 22.80 0.94
CA LYS A 231 10.30 24.14 0.92
C LYS A 231 9.28 25.29 1.10
N THR A 232 7.99 25.02 0.92
CA THR A 232 6.93 26.03 1.12
C THR A 232 6.28 25.91 2.50
N LEU A 233 6.52 24.82 3.21
CA LEU A 233 5.89 24.50 4.48
C LEU A 233 6.81 24.73 5.70
N ILE A 234 8.13 24.47 5.49
CA ILE A 234 9.17 24.57 6.54
C ILE A 234 10.48 25.10 5.98
#